data_2b3f7d1f9e5b27219471ec8fa3e1b156
#
_entry.id   2b3f7d1f9e5b27219471ec8fa3e1b156
#
_cell.length_a   1.000
_cell.length_b   1.000
_cell.length_c   1.000
_cell.angle_alpha   90.00
_cell.angle_beta   90.00
_cell.angle_gamma   90.00
#
_symmetry.space_group_name_H-M   'P 1'
#
loop_
_entity.id
_entity.type
_entity.pdbx_description
1 polymer ?
#
loop_
_entity_poly.entity_id
_entity_poly.type
_entity_poly.pdbx_seq_one_letter_code
_entity_poly.pdbx_strand_id
1 'polypeptide(L)'
;MKKLKVMTVVGTRPEIIRLSRVLARLDEHCDHVLVHTGQNYDYELNQVFFDDLGVRKPDHFLNSAANATSAAHTIGNLIIAVDHVLGDTNSCLSVIPAKRRKIPIFHMEAGNRCFDQRVPEETNRRIVDHTADVNLTYSTIARDYLLREGLPPDLVIKTGSPMFEVLTHYRPRIEASDVLQRLGLQAEQYFVVSAHREENIESAQSFTKLVAVLNAVAEDHGLPVIVSTHPRTQKRIDATGARFHPQVRLLKPLGFHDYVKLQLSARATLSDSGTINEESSILNFPALNLREAHERPEGMEEAAVMMVGLEVERVRQGLAILDTQPRGEARGLRQVADYSMPNVSDKVLRIVHSYTDYVNRVVWKKY
;
A
#
# COMPACT_ATOMS: atom_id res chain seq x y z
N MET A 1 24.07 12.93 23.70
CA MET A 1 22.93 13.80 23.36
C MET A 1 21.64 13.00 23.56
N LYS A 2 20.58 13.57 24.14
CA LYS A 2 19.29 12.90 24.27
C LYS A 2 18.63 12.85 22.88
N LYS A 3 18.28 11.66 22.37
CA LYS A 3 17.62 11.50 21.09
C LYS A 3 16.17 12.01 21.17
N LEU A 4 15.65 12.51 20.05
CA LEU A 4 14.23 12.85 19.92
C LEU A 4 13.41 11.55 20.04
N LYS A 5 12.38 11.56 20.89
CA LYS A 5 11.47 10.42 20.99
C LYS A 5 10.42 10.50 19.89
N VAL A 6 10.36 9.46 19.07
CA VAL A 6 9.44 9.34 17.94
C VAL A 6 8.68 8.03 18.04
N MET A 7 7.37 8.06 17.85
CA MET A 7 6.57 6.87 17.76
C MET A 7 6.02 6.74 16.35
N THR A 8 6.20 5.58 15.76
CA THR A 8 5.57 5.22 14.48
C THR A 8 4.55 4.13 14.69
N VAL A 9 3.44 4.27 14.02
CA VAL A 9 2.37 3.30 14.11
C VAL A 9 2.03 2.77 12.73
N VAL A 10 1.91 1.47 12.64
CA VAL A 10 1.55 0.73 11.43
C VAL A 10 0.46 -0.29 11.77
N GLY A 11 -0.39 -0.58 10.79
CA GLY A 11 -1.49 -1.54 10.98
C GLY A 11 -1.58 -2.58 9.87
N THR A 12 -1.00 -2.30 8.71
CA THR A 12 -1.15 -3.13 7.51
C THR A 12 0.17 -3.38 6.79
N ARG A 13 0.19 -4.42 5.96
CA ARG A 13 1.36 -4.78 5.14
C ARG A 13 1.85 -3.64 4.21
N PRO A 14 0.98 -2.95 3.46
CA PRO A 14 1.41 -1.83 2.63
C PRO A 14 2.13 -0.73 3.40
N GLU A 15 1.69 -0.43 4.61
CA GLU A 15 2.33 0.55 5.48
C GLU A 15 3.73 0.08 5.91
N ILE A 16 3.88 -1.18 6.33
CA ILE A 16 5.18 -1.76 6.70
C ILE A 16 6.16 -1.69 5.53
N ILE A 17 5.71 -2.07 4.33
CA ILE A 17 6.53 -2.04 3.11
C ILE A 17 6.99 -0.60 2.83
N ARG A 18 6.05 0.33 2.73
CA ARG A 18 6.34 1.73 2.39
C ARG A 18 7.21 2.42 3.42
N LEU A 19 6.97 2.16 4.69
CA LEU A 19 7.70 2.80 5.78
C LEU A 19 9.01 2.11 6.12
N SER A 20 9.34 0.93 5.57
CA SER A 20 10.50 0.13 5.96
C SER A 20 11.81 0.94 6.01
N ARG A 21 12.05 1.81 5.04
CA ARG A 21 13.27 2.67 5.03
C ARG A 21 13.16 3.83 6.00
N VAL A 22 11.98 4.41 6.17
CA VAL A 22 11.72 5.46 7.17
C VAL A 22 11.92 4.90 8.58
N LEU A 23 11.37 3.72 8.87
CA LEU A 23 11.53 3.03 10.15
C LEU A 23 13.02 2.81 10.46
N ALA A 24 13.80 2.31 9.49
CA ALA A 24 15.23 2.10 9.65
C ALA A 24 15.97 3.40 10.01
N ARG A 25 15.66 4.52 9.36
CA ARG A 25 16.29 5.82 9.68
C ARG A 25 15.86 6.37 11.03
N LEU A 26 14.59 6.17 11.42
CA LEU A 26 14.13 6.55 12.76
C LEU A 26 14.78 5.70 13.85
N ASP A 27 14.94 4.39 13.64
CA ASP A 27 15.65 3.51 14.59
C ASP A 27 17.11 3.94 14.79
N GLU A 28 17.78 4.37 13.73
CA GLU A 28 19.17 4.83 13.79
C GLU A 28 19.33 6.15 14.55
N HIS A 29 18.45 7.12 14.32
CA HIS A 29 18.64 8.51 14.75
C HIS A 29 17.76 8.96 15.91
N CYS A 30 16.67 8.26 16.23
CA CYS A 30 15.69 8.62 17.25
C CYS A 30 15.64 7.62 18.42
N ASP A 31 15.02 8.00 19.52
CA ASP A 31 14.45 7.10 20.52
C ASP A 31 13.11 6.64 19.96
N HIS A 32 13.15 5.58 19.12
CA HIS A 32 12.06 5.20 18.26
C HIS A 32 11.23 4.06 18.86
N VAL A 33 9.93 4.27 18.96
CA VAL A 33 8.94 3.30 19.38
C VAL A 33 8.10 2.88 18.18
N LEU A 34 8.15 1.62 17.81
CA LEU A 34 7.36 1.04 16.73
C LEU A 34 6.15 0.28 17.28
N VAL A 35 4.99 0.60 16.78
CA VAL A 35 3.74 0.02 17.21
C VAL A 35 2.99 -0.58 16.05
N HIS A 36 2.48 -1.80 16.24
CA HIS A 36 1.60 -2.46 15.30
C HIS A 36 0.20 -2.62 15.90
N THR A 37 -0.82 -2.13 15.20
CA THR A 37 -2.19 -2.12 15.74
C THR A 37 -2.89 -3.48 15.72
N GLY A 38 -2.39 -4.44 14.94
CA GLY A 38 -2.95 -5.78 14.89
C GLY A 38 -4.29 -5.86 14.14
N GLN A 39 -4.53 -5.02 13.15
CA GLN A 39 -5.77 -5.06 12.37
C GLN A 39 -5.93 -6.32 11.52
N ASN A 40 -4.84 -6.91 11.07
CA ASN A 40 -4.86 -8.19 10.38
C ASN A 40 -4.69 -9.32 11.40
N TYR A 41 -5.66 -10.22 11.49
CA TYR A 41 -5.69 -11.36 12.40
C TYR A 41 -4.57 -12.39 12.20
N ASP A 42 -3.86 -12.33 11.07
CA ASP A 42 -2.89 -13.35 10.69
C ASP A 42 -1.47 -12.85 10.98
N TYR A 43 -1.02 -13.11 12.21
CA TYR A 43 0.33 -12.76 12.65
C TYR A 43 1.41 -13.43 11.79
N GLU A 44 1.20 -14.67 11.33
CA GLU A 44 2.16 -15.40 10.50
C GLU A 44 2.34 -14.71 9.13
N LEU A 45 1.26 -14.21 8.55
CA LEU A 45 1.32 -13.45 7.28
C LEU A 45 2.00 -12.08 7.44
N ASN A 46 1.95 -11.49 8.62
CA ASN A 46 2.65 -10.23 8.90
C ASN A 46 4.14 -10.47 9.18
N GLN A 47 4.51 -11.54 9.89
CA GLN A 47 5.90 -11.83 10.26
C GLN A 47 6.80 -11.96 9.04
N VAL A 48 6.34 -12.60 7.96
CA VAL A 48 7.09 -12.75 6.70
C VAL A 48 7.54 -11.38 6.16
N PHE A 49 6.74 -10.34 6.28
CA PHE A 49 7.10 -9.00 5.79
C PHE A 49 8.12 -8.31 6.70
N PHE A 50 8.04 -8.49 8.01
CA PHE A 50 9.08 -7.98 8.92
C PHE A 50 10.43 -8.64 8.63
N ASP A 51 10.44 -9.95 8.42
CA ASP A 51 11.66 -10.71 8.13
C ASP A 51 12.24 -10.35 6.74
N ASP A 52 11.39 -10.31 5.71
CA ASP A 52 11.79 -9.94 4.34
C ASP A 52 12.40 -8.53 4.27
N LEU A 53 11.78 -7.58 4.96
CA LEU A 53 12.19 -6.18 4.91
C LEU A 53 13.24 -5.83 5.98
N GLY A 54 13.63 -6.80 6.83
CA GLY A 54 14.56 -6.54 7.93
C GLY A 54 14.07 -5.47 8.89
N VAL A 55 12.75 -5.30 9.02
CA VAL A 55 12.15 -4.41 10.00
C VAL A 55 12.09 -5.11 11.35
N ARG A 56 12.56 -4.44 12.40
CA ARG A 56 12.53 -5.00 13.74
C ARG A 56 11.10 -5.29 14.22
N LYS A 57 10.97 -6.18 15.19
CA LYS A 57 9.67 -6.42 15.83
C LYS A 57 9.14 -5.14 16.46
N PRO A 58 7.81 -4.91 16.41
CA PRO A 58 7.17 -3.80 17.08
C PRO A 58 7.42 -3.87 18.59
N ASP A 59 7.63 -2.71 19.21
CA ASP A 59 7.72 -2.60 20.68
C ASP A 59 6.37 -2.90 21.33
N HIS A 60 5.28 -2.57 20.63
CA HIS A 60 3.91 -2.86 21.05
C HIS A 60 3.10 -3.45 19.92
N PHE A 61 2.37 -4.53 20.23
CA PHE A 61 1.39 -5.13 19.33
C PHE A 61 0.01 -5.06 20.02
N LEU A 62 -0.89 -4.21 19.51
CA LEU A 62 -2.10 -3.83 20.24
C LEU A 62 -3.26 -4.82 20.11
N ASN A 63 -3.23 -5.67 19.09
CA ASN A 63 -4.28 -6.68 18.85
C ASN A 63 -5.70 -6.09 18.82
N SER A 64 -5.85 -4.86 18.29
CA SER A 64 -7.08 -4.06 18.36
C SER A 64 -8.30 -4.72 17.69
N ALA A 65 -8.07 -5.63 16.76
CA ALA A 65 -9.11 -6.40 16.11
C ALA A 65 -9.50 -7.68 16.85
N ALA A 66 -8.76 -8.09 17.90
CA ALA A 66 -9.11 -9.26 18.69
C ALA A 66 -10.44 -9.04 19.41
N ASN A 67 -11.35 -10.00 19.28
CA ASN A 67 -12.69 -9.95 19.85
C ASN A 67 -13.58 -8.79 19.38
N ALA A 68 -13.18 -8.06 18.34
CA ALA A 68 -14.01 -7.00 17.79
C ALA A 68 -15.16 -7.58 16.96
N THR A 69 -16.38 -7.12 17.23
CA THR A 69 -17.61 -7.59 16.55
C THR A 69 -18.01 -6.65 15.40
N SER A 70 -17.34 -5.50 15.26
CA SER A 70 -17.58 -4.51 14.21
C SER A 70 -16.35 -3.62 14.00
N ALA A 71 -16.33 -2.88 12.90
CA ALA A 71 -15.31 -1.86 12.66
C ALA A 71 -15.31 -0.79 13.76
N ALA A 72 -16.48 -0.35 14.22
CA ALA A 72 -16.61 0.60 15.32
C ALA A 72 -16.05 0.06 16.64
N HIS A 73 -16.21 -1.25 16.91
CA HIS A 73 -15.64 -1.89 18.09
C HIS A 73 -14.09 -1.95 17.97
N THR A 74 -13.56 -2.28 16.80
CA THR A 74 -12.11 -2.22 16.53
C THR A 74 -11.57 -0.80 16.76
N ILE A 75 -12.27 0.22 16.28
CA ILE A 75 -11.93 1.63 16.49
C ILE A 75 -11.97 1.99 17.98
N GLY A 76 -12.99 1.58 18.70
CA GLY A 76 -13.11 1.80 20.15
C GLY A 76 -11.96 1.15 20.92
N ASN A 77 -11.67 -0.12 20.67
CA ASN A 77 -10.54 -0.85 21.26
C ASN A 77 -9.22 -0.16 20.94
N LEU A 78 -9.06 0.30 19.71
CA LEU A 78 -7.88 1.03 19.27
C LEU A 78 -7.73 2.35 20.04
N ILE A 79 -8.77 3.18 20.13
CA ILE A 79 -8.74 4.46 20.85
C ILE A 79 -8.38 4.21 22.33
N ILE A 80 -8.95 3.18 22.96
CA ILE A 80 -8.67 2.79 24.34
C ILE A 80 -7.21 2.28 24.48
N ALA A 81 -6.78 1.36 23.62
CA ALA A 81 -5.42 0.84 23.63
C ALA A 81 -4.38 1.90 23.32
N VAL A 82 -4.74 2.87 22.49
CA VAL A 82 -3.90 3.94 21.96
C VAL A 82 -3.88 5.18 22.85
N ASP A 83 -4.69 5.26 23.87
CA ASP A 83 -4.37 6.20 24.94
C ASP A 83 -2.90 5.98 25.40
N HIS A 84 -2.33 4.89 24.96
CA HIS A 84 -0.92 4.55 25.07
C HIS A 84 -0.11 4.58 23.76
N VAL A 85 -0.74 4.48 22.53
CA VAL A 85 0.00 4.30 21.25
C VAL A 85 -0.84 4.60 19.99
N LEU A 86 -0.26 5.07 18.86
CA LEU A 86 -0.94 5.67 17.68
C LEU A 86 -0.78 4.91 16.33
N GLY A 87 -1.75 4.94 15.38
CA GLY A 87 -1.70 4.34 14.04
C GLY A 87 -2.81 4.53 13.01
N ASP A 88 -2.62 4.05 11.75
CA ASP A 88 -3.19 4.66 10.53
C ASP A 88 -4.24 3.84 9.80
N THR A 89 -4.89 3.05 9.67
CA THR A 89 -6.09 2.57 8.95
C THR A 89 -7.32 2.80 9.83
N ASN A 90 -7.98 1.91 10.40
CA ASN A 90 -8.74 2.26 11.61
C ASN A 90 -7.77 2.79 12.70
N SER A 91 -6.51 2.48 12.61
CA SER A 91 -5.35 2.98 13.32
C SER A 91 -5.14 4.48 13.18
N CYS A 92 -5.55 5.11 12.07
CA CYS A 92 -5.42 6.55 11.87
C CYS A 92 -6.24 7.39 12.88
N LEU A 93 -7.31 6.85 13.44
CA LEU A 93 -8.12 7.53 14.45
C LEU A 93 -7.40 7.71 15.79
N SER A 94 -6.26 7.10 15.94
CA SER A 94 -5.29 7.32 17.00
C SER A 94 -4.70 8.75 17.01
N VAL A 95 -4.82 9.47 15.93
CA VAL A 95 -4.51 10.90 15.89
C VAL A 95 -5.35 11.70 16.89
N ILE A 96 -6.56 11.23 17.24
CA ILE A 96 -7.46 11.92 18.17
C ILE A 96 -6.84 12.00 19.58
N PRO A 97 -6.49 10.90 20.26
CA PRO A 97 -5.83 10.98 21.57
C PRO A 97 -4.45 11.68 21.51
N ALA A 98 -3.67 11.50 20.43
CA ALA A 98 -2.41 12.23 20.28
C ALA A 98 -2.62 13.75 20.23
N LYS A 99 -3.60 14.19 19.44
CA LYS A 99 -3.94 15.61 19.34
C LYS A 99 -4.38 16.17 20.71
N ARG A 100 -5.22 15.45 21.44
CA ARG A 100 -5.63 15.84 22.79
C ARG A 100 -4.49 15.94 23.79
N ARG A 101 -3.45 15.09 23.64
CA ARG A 101 -2.23 15.13 24.43
C ARG A 101 -1.20 16.14 23.93
N LYS A 102 -1.52 16.91 22.89
CA LYS A 102 -0.64 17.92 22.28
C LYS A 102 0.70 17.33 21.82
N ILE A 103 0.64 16.13 21.24
CA ILE A 103 1.80 15.46 20.60
C ILE A 103 1.81 15.89 19.14
N PRO A 104 2.95 16.39 18.60
CA PRO A 104 3.06 16.69 17.18
C PRO A 104 2.79 15.46 16.32
N ILE A 105 1.91 15.57 15.33
CA ILE A 105 1.44 14.50 14.47
C ILE A 105 1.91 14.73 13.05
N PHE A 106 2.63 13.74 12.49
CA PHE A 106 3.08 13.71 11.11
C PHE A 106 2.34 12.61 10.37
N HIS A 107 1.58 12.96 9.35
CA HIS A 107 0.82 12.00 8.54
C HIS A 107 1.52 11.78 7.21
N MET A 108 2.04 10.58 6.96
CA MET A 108 2.55 10.15 5.67
C MET A 108 1.41 9.62 4.78
N GLU A 109 1.59 9.73 3.46
CA GLU A 109 0.55 9.41 2.46
C GLU A 109 -0.67 10.35 2.52
N ALA A 110 -0.48 11.55 3.05
CA ALA A 110 -1.53 12.54 3.23
C ALA A 110 -2.09 13.03 1.87
N GLY A 111 -3.37 13.40 1.87
CA GLY A 111 -4.02 14.02 0.72
C GLY A 111 -4.53 13.07 -0.36
N ASN A 112 -4.42 11.76 -0.18
CA ASN A 112 -5.02 10.80 -1.11
C ASN A 112 -6.55 10.91 -1.06
N ARG A 113 -7.19 10.98 -2.24
CA ARG A 113 -8.65 11.03 -2.40
C ARG A 113 -9.06 10.10 -3.53
N CYS A 114 -10.10 9.30 -3.31
CA CYS A 114 -10.77 8.55 -4.37
C CYS A 114 -12.14 9.12 -4.73
N PHE A 115 -12.65 10.06 -3.93
CA PHE A 115 -13.97 10.69 -4.08
C PHE A 115 -15.14 9.70 -4.12
N ASP A 116 -14.93 8.51 -3.57
CA ASP A 116 -15.93 7.46 -3.45
C ASP A 116 -16.22 7.18 -1.97
N GLN A 117 -17.39 7.59 -1.50
CA GLN A 117 -17.80 7.45 -0.10
C GLN A 117 -18.12 5.98 0.29
N ARG A 118 -18.15 5.06 -0.67
CA ARG A 118 -18.27 3.62 -0.40
C ARG A 118 -16.98 3.03 0.15
N VAL A 119 -15.85 3.72 -0.04
CA VAL A 119 -14.53 3.34 0.46
C VAL A 119 -14.35 3.87 1.88
N PRO A 120 -14.32 3.02 2.93
CA PRO A 120 -14.23 3.46 4.32
C PRO A 120 -13.00 4.33 4.60
N GLU A 121 -11.90 4.07 3.90
CA GLU A 121 -10.65 4.82 4.01
C GLU A 121 -10.79 6.28 3.59
N GLU A 122 -11.74 6.62 2.72
CA GLU A 122 -11.94 8.03 2.30
C GLU A 122 -12.32 8.94 3.48
N THR A 123 -13.16 8.45 4.39
CA THR A 123 -13.50 9.16 5.62
C THR A 123 -12.31 9.26 6.56
N ASN A 124 -11.60 8.16 6.76
CA ASN A 124 -10.42 8.09 7.62
C ASN A 124 -9.32 9.06 7.15
N ARG A 125 -9.04 9.09 5.85
CA ARG A 125 -8.06 10.01 5.24
C ARG A 125 -8.38 11.47 5.57
N ARG A 126 -9.64 11.89 5.42
CA ARG A 126 -10.05 13.24 5.75
C ARG A 126 -9.87 13.56 7.23
N ILE A 127 -10.25 12.65 8.13
CA ILE A 127 -10.07 12.83 9.57
C ILE A 127 -8.59 13.00 9.92
N VAL A 128 -7.72 12.11 9.42
CA VAL A 128 -6.30 12.17 9.77
C VAL A 128 -5.62 13.38 9.17
N ASP A 129 -5.89 13.72 7.91
CA ASP A 129 -5.30 14.88 7.24
C ASP A 129 -5.60 16.19 7.96
N HIS A 130 -6.86 16.38 8.40
CA HIS A 130 -7.28 17.59 9.10
C HIS A 130 -6.96 17.58 10.61
N THR A 131 -6.55 16.44 11.16
CA THR A 131 -6.12 16.31 12.56
C THR A 131 -4.61 16.39 12.71
N ALA A 132 -3.85 15.91 11.75
CA ALA A 132 -2.39 15.96 11.75
C ALA A 132 -1.88 17.41 11.79
N ASP A 133 -0.70 17.60 12.38
CA ASP A 133 -0.04 18.90 12.42
C ASP A 133 0.80 19.16 11.17
N VAL A 134 1.38 18.08 10.59
CA VAL A 134 2.18 18.13 9.37
C VAL A 134 1.75 17.00 8.45
N ASN A 135 1.36 17.34 7.23
CA ASN A 135 0.96 16.39 6.20
C ASN A 135 2.07 16.19 5.18
N LEU A 136 2.50 14.94 5.00
CA LEU A 136 3.56 14.52 4.09
C LEU A 136 2.93 13.83 2.88
N THR A 137 2.80 14.56 1.78
CA THR A 137 2.13 14.06 0.58
C THR A 137 3.10 13.34 -0.35
N TYR A 138 2.61 12.33 -1.05
CA TYR A 138 3.43 11.59 -2.01
C TYR A 138 3.44 12.25 -3.38
N SER A 139 2.36 12.92 -3.76
CA SER A 139 2.23 13.56 -5.08
C SER A 139 1.88 15.03 -5.00
N THR A 140 2.11 15.74 -6.10
CA THR A 140 1.69 17.13 -6.27
C THR A 140 0.17 17.23 -6.19
N ILE A 141 -0.56 16.30 -6.80
CA ILE A 141 -2.03 16.28 -6.81
C ILE A 141 -2.56 16.14 -5.37
N ALA A 142 -2.01 15.22 -4.58
CA ALA A 142 -2.40 15.03 -3.19
C ALA A 142 -2.14 16.31 -2.35
N ARG A 143 -1.00 16.98 -2.60
CA ARG A 143 -0.72 18.28 -1.98
C ARG A 143 -1.76 19.32 -2.35
N ASP A 144 -2.10 19.43 -3.62
CA ASP A 144 -3.08 20.41 -4.12
C ASP A 144 -4.48 20.17 -3.55
N TYR A 145 -4.88 18.92 -3.34
CA TYR A 145 -6.14 18.62 -2.64
C TYR A 145 -6.16 19.21 -1.23
N LEU A 146 -5.10 19.00 -0.45
CA LEU A 146 -5.03 19.52 0.92
C LEU A 146 -5.00 21.05 0.97
N LEU A 147 -4.29 21.68 0.05
CA LEU A 147 -4.27 23.15 -0.05
C LEU A 147 -5.66 23.71 -0.40
N ARG A 148 -6.39 23.06 -1.31
CA ARG A 148 -7.77 23.43 -1.66
C ARG A 148 -8.76 23.14 -0.52
N GLU A 149 -8.48 22.19 0.33
CA GLU A 149 -9.24 21.92 1.56
C GLU A 149 -8.91 22.93 2.69
N GLY A 150 -8.01 23.88 2.44
CA GLY A 150 -7.69 24.99 3.32
C GLY A 150 -6.57 24.74 4.33
N LEU A 151 -5.78 23.69 4.16
CA LEU A 151 -4.64 23.43 5.04
C LEU A 151 -3.46 24.38 4.74
N PRO A 152 -2.72 24.82 5.78
CA PRO A 152 -1.60 25.75 5.63
C PRO A 152 -0.47 25.16 4.76
N PRO A 153 0.03 25.90 3.75
CA PRO A 153 0.99 25.37 2.80
C PRO A 153 2.36 25.02 3.39
N ASP A 154 2.74 25.62 4.50
CA ASP A 154 3.96 25.35 5.27
C ASP A 154 3.89 24.05 6.09
N LEU A 155 2.67 23.53 6.32
CA LEU A 155 2.43 22.26 7.01
C LEU A 155 2.04 21.11 6.05
N VAL A 156 1.99 21.39 4.75
CA VAL A 156 1.72 20.38 3.71
C VAL A 156 2.95 20.22 2.82
N ILE A 157 3.75 19.21 3.10
CA ILE A 157 5.09 19.04 2.52
C ILE A 157 5.10 17.84 1.57
N LYS A 158 5.45 18.04 0.31
CA LYS A 158 5.61 16.93 -0.64
C LYS A 158 6.94 16.21 -0.43
N THR A 159 6.89 14.96 -0.02
CA THR A 159 8.07 14.08 0.12
C THR A 159 8.35 13.26 -1.13
N GLY A 160 7.33 12.97 -1.92
CA GLY A 160 7.35 11.91 -2.92
C GLY A 160 6.99 10.55 -2.31
N SER A 161 6.69 9.57 -3.16
CA SER A 161 6.45 8.21 -2.72
C SER A 161 7.74 7.53 -2.23
N PRO A 162 7.71 6.81 -1.10
CA PRO A 162 8.86 6.05 -0.62
C PRO A 162 9.14 4.79 -1.42
N MET A 163 8.24 4.36 -2.33
CA MET A 163 8.35 3.08 -3.02
C MET A 163 9.59 2.97 -3.91
N PHE A 164 10.06 4.07 -4.51
CA PHE A 164 11.30 4.04 -5.30
C PHE A 164 12.51 3.67 -4.42
N GLU A 165 12.64 4.30 -3.27
CA GLU A 165 13.70 4.01 -2.31
C GLU A 165 13.61 2.57 -1.79
N VAL A 166 12.40 2.10 -1.48
CA VAL A 166 12.14 0.74 -1.01
C VAL A 166 12.52 -0.29 -2.08
N LEU A 167 11.99 -0.17 -3.29
CA LEU A 167 12.25 -1.10 -4.38
C LEU A 167 13.73 -1.11 -4.79
N THR A 168 14.37 0.06 -4.81
CA THR A 168 15.82 0.17 -5.09
C THR A 168 16.65 -0.50 -4.01
N HIS A 169 16.33 -0.28 -2.73
CA HIS A 169 17.05 -0.88 -1.61
C HIS A 169 16.98 -2.42 -1.61
N TYR A 170 15.80 -2.96 -1.89
CA TYR A 170 15.60 -4.42 -1.90
C TYR A 170 15.85 -5.08 -3.26
N ARG A 171 16.22 -4.32 -4.28
CA ARG A 171 16.46 -4.82 -5.64
C ARG A 171 17.35 -6.07 -5.69
N PRO A 172 18.51 -6.12 -4.98
CA PRO A 172 19.35 -7.32 -5.00
C PRO A 172 18.66 -8.57 -4.45
N ARG A 173 17.84 -8.44 -3.41
CA ARG A 173 17.08 -9.56 -2.83
C ARG A 173 15.94 -10.00 -3.73
N ILE A 174 15.28 -9.05 -4.38
CA ILE A 174 14.23 -9.34 -5.38
C ILE A 174 14.82 -10.12 -6.55
N GLU A 175 15.97 -9.70 -7.06
CA GLU A 175 16.64 -10.37 -8.17
C GLU A 175 17.13 -11.78 -7.81
N ALA A 176 17.59 -11.97 -6.58
CA ALA A 176 18.07 -13.26 -6.06
C ALA A 176 16.93 -14.25 -5.71
N SER A 177 15.66 -13.84 -5.75
CA SER A 177 14.54 -14.74 -5.45
C SER A 177 14.46 -15.88 -6.48
N ASP A 178 14.34 -17.09 -5.97
CA ASP A 178 14.17 -18.34 -6.73
C ASP A 178 12.70 -18.72 -6.99
N VAL A 179 11.78 -17.80 -6.74
CA VAL A 179 10.32 -18.04 -6.76
C VAL A 179 9.84 -18.64 -8.10
N LEU A 180 10.43 -18.23 -9.22
CA LEU A 180 10.07 -18.81 -10.53
C LEU A 180 10.41 -20.31 -10.58
N GLN A 181 11.59 -20.69 -10.09
CA GLN A 181 12.01 -22.08 -10.04
C GLN A 181 11.12 -22.90 -9.10
N ARG A 182 10.85 -22.38 -7.89
CA ARG A 182 9.97 -23.05 -6.90
C ARG A 182 8.55 -23.28 -7.42
N LEU A 183 8.04 -22.37 -8.26
CA LEU A 183 6.70 -22.47 -8.83
C LEU A 183 6.67 -23.12 -10.23
N GLY A 184 7.83 -23.50 -10.78
CA GLY A 184 7.94 -24.09 -12.13
C GLY A 184 7.46 -23.11 -13.22
N LEU A 185 7.83 -21.84 -13.11
CA LEU A 185 7.43 -20.78 -14.03
C LEU A 185 8.60 -20.34 -14.91
N GLN A 186 8.28 -19.90 -16.12
CA GLN A 186 9.22 -19.26 -17.03
C GLN A 186 8.86 -17.79 -17.20
N ALA A 187 9.86 -16.93 -17.31
CA ALA A 187 9.64 -15.50 -17.52
C ALA A 187 8.75 -15.24 -18.75
N GLU A 188 7.83 -14.32 -18.63
CA GLU A 188 6.86 -13.90 -19.64
C GLU A 188 5.86 -15.00 -20.09
N GLN A 189 5.88 -16.16 -19.43
CA GLN A 189 4.98 -17.27 -19.71
C GLN A 189 3.95 -17.51 -18.58
N TYR A 190 3.55 -16.48 -17.88
CA TYR A 190 2.50 -16.53 -16.86
C TYR A 190 1.96 -15.12 -16.56
N PHE A 191 0.80 -15.08 -15.92
CA PHE A 191 0.21 -13.86 -15.38
C PHE A 191 0.25 -13.88 -13.86
N VAL A 192 0.38 -12.69 -13.23
CA VAL A 192 0.22 -12.52 -11.80
C VAL A 192 -1.06 -11.75 -11.52
N VAL A 193 -1.86 -12.23 -10.57
CA VAL A 193 -3.08 -11.54 -10.15
C VAL A 193 -3.10 -11.34 -8.65
N SER A 194 -3.45 -10.12 -8.21
CA SER A 194 -3.74 -9.81 -6.82
C SER A 194 -5.03 -9.00 -6.75
N ALA A 195 -6.10 -9.64 -6.31
CA ALA A 195 -7.42 -9.02 -6.15
C ALA A 195 -7.98 -9.37 -4.77
N HIS A 196 -8.12 -8.34 -3.91
CA HIS A 196 -8.50 -8.51 -2.51
C HIS A 196 -9.32 -7.35 -1.93
N ARG A 197 -9.62 -6.33 -2.75
CA ARG A 197 -10.45 -5.19 -2.34
C ARG A 197 -11.89 -5.62 -2.10
N GLU A 198 -12.49 -5.01 -1.07
CA GLU A 198 -13.86 -5.34 -0.66
C GLU A 198 -14.86 -5.18 -1.81
N GLU A 199 -14.74 -4.10 -2.59
CA GLU A 199 -15.59 -3.84 -3.75
C GLU A 199 -15.57 -4.96 -4.81
N ASN A 200 -14.45 -5.68 -4.93
CA ASN A 200 -14.29 -6.76 -5.90
C ASN A 200 -14.70 -8.15 -5.36
N ILE A 201 -14.69 -8.31 -4.03
CA ILE A 201 -14.84 -9.63 -3.40
C ILE A 201 -16.16 -9.79 -2.68
N GLU A 202 -16.69 -8.75 -2.03
CA GLU A 202 -17.91 -8.87 -1.23
C GLU A 202 -19.18 -8.90 -2.09
N SER A 203 -19.22 -8.12 -3.16
CA SER A 203 -20.32 -8.17 -4.12
C SER A 203 -20.32 -9.49 -4.88
N ALA A 204 -21.45 -10.20 -4.88
CA ALA A 204 -21.60 -11.43 -5.66
C ALA A 204 -21.37 -11.21 -7.16
N GLN A 205 -21.82 -10.07 -7.68
CA GLN A 205 -21.64 -9.69 -9.08
C GLN A 205 -20.18 -9.43 -9.41
N SER A 206 -19.46 -8.62 -8.60
CA SER A 206 -18.05 -8.31 -8.83
C SER A 206 -17.18 -9.56 -8.69
N PHE A 207 -17.46 -10.42 -7.71
CA PHE A 207 -16.74 -11.67 -7.54
C PHE A 207 -16.93 -12.62 -8.73
N THR A 208 -18.14 -12.72 -9.25
CA THR A 208 -18.43 -13.53 -10.47
C THR A 208 -17.64 -12.99 -11.68
N LYS A 209 -17.59 -11.67 -11.85
CA LYS A 209 -16.79 -11.04 -12.91
C LYS A 209 -15.30 -11.30 -12.73
N LEU A 210 -14.77 -11.21 -11.49
CA LEU A 210 -13.38 -11.54 -11.21
C LEU A 210 -13.04 -12.98 -11.60
N VAL A 211 -13.89 -13.96 -11.23
CA VAL A 211 -13.70 -15.36 -11.63
C VAL A 211 -13.73 -15.51 -13.15
N ALA A 212 -14.65 -14.82 -13.84
CA ALA A 212 -14.73 -14.82 -15.29
C ALA A 212 -13.47 -14.25 -15.95
N VAL A 213 -12.91 -13.15 -15.42
CA VAL A 213 -11.64 -12.56 -15.89
C VAL A 213 -10.49 -13.56 -15.74
N LEU A 214 -10.35 -14.20 -14.57
CA LEU A 214 -9.27 -15.16 -14.32
C LEU A 214 -9.34 -16.35 -15.29
N ASN A 215 -10.53 -16.88 -15.50
CA ASN A 215 -10.75 -18.00 -16.42
C ASN A 215 -10.50 -17.61 -17.87
N ALA A 216 -10.99 -16.44 -18.31
CA ALA A 216 -10.78 -15.94 -19.66
C ALA A 216 -9.29 -15.71 -19.96
N VAL A 217 -8.53 -15.11 -19.05
CA VAL A 217 -7.08 -14.93 -19.24
C VAL A 217 -6.35 -16.26 -19.35
N ALA A 218 -6.73 -17.25 -18.54
CA ALA A 218 -6.14 -18.59 -18.60
C ALA A 218 -6.49 -19.33 -19.90
N GLU A 219 -7.73 -19.23 -20.34
CA GLU A 219 -8.22 -19.87 -21.57
C GLU A 219 -7.63 -19.24 -22.83
N ASP A 220 -7.66 -17.91 -22.93
CA ASP A 220 -7.20 -17.17 -24.12
C ASP A 220 -5.70 -17.34 -24.37
N HIS A 221 -4.91 -17.46 -23.32
CA HIS A 221 -3.43 -17.53 -23.45
C HIS A 221 -2.84 -18.91 -23.23
N GLY A 222 -3.58 -19.86 -22.63
CA GLY A 222 -3.07 -21.19 -22.28
C GLY A 222 -1.92 -21.17 -21.27
N LEU A 223 -1.72 -20.06 -20.53
CA LEU A 223 -0.64 -19.81 -19.61
C LEU A 223 -1.10 -19.86 -18.14
N PRO A 224 -0.21 -20.19 -17.18
CA PRO A 224 -0.52 -20.12 -15.77
C PRO A 224 -0.95 -18.72 -15.34
N VAL A 225 -2.03 -18.63 -14.56
CA VAL A 225 -2.50 -17.43 -13.88
C VAL A 225 -2.25 -17.60 -12.39
N ILE A 226 -1.24 -16.95 -11.87
CA ILE A 226 -0.81 -17.05 -10.47
C ILE A 226 -1.56 -16.02 -9.64
N VAL A 227 -2.46 -16.48 -8.78
CA VAL A 227 -3.29 -15.60 -7.95
C VAL A 227 -2.75 -15.58 -6.52
N SER A 228 -2.27 -14.42 -6.08
CA SER A 228 -1.93 -14.19 -4.67
C SER A 228 -3.23 -14.02 -3.88
N THR A 229 -3.67 -15.09 -3.22
CA THR A 229 -5.00 -15.19 -2.64
C THR A 229 -5.00 -14.73 -1.19
N HIS A 230 -5.60 -13.56 -0.93
CA HIS A 230 -5.79 -13.08 0.44
C HIS A 230 -6.78 -13.99 1.20
N PRO A 231 -6.67 -14.17 2.54
CA PRO A 231 -7.59 -15.00 3.32
C PRO A 231 -9.08 -14.65 3.13
N ARG A 232 -9.43 -13.38 2.95
CA ARG A 232 -10.81 -12.96 2.61
C ARG A 232 -11.26 -13.54 1.27
N THR A 233 -10.40 -13.45 0.26
CA THR A 233 -10.68 -13.99 -1.08
C THR A 233 -10.85 -15.51 -1.00
N GLN A 234 -9.97 -16.20 -0.25
CA GLN A 234 -10.10 -17.64 -0.04
C GLN A 234 -11.44 -18.02 0.60
N LYS A 235 -11.83 -17.33 1.68
CA LYS A 235 -13.15 -17.56 2.31
C LYS A 235 -14.30 -17.38 1.34
N ARG A 236 -14.21 -16.39 0.43
CA ARG A 236 -15.25 -16.16 -0.59
C ARG A 236 -15.29 -17.28 -1.62
N ILE A 237 -14.12 -17.75 -2.07
CA ILE A 237 -13.99 -18.89 -2.97
C ILE A 237 -14.65 -20.13 -2.35
N ASP A 238 -14.30 -20.44 -1.10
CA ASP A 238 -14.81 -21.60 -0.37
C ASP A 238 -16.35 -21.53 -0.21
N ALA A 239 -16.86 -20.33 0.13
CA ALA A 239 -18.28 -20.12 0.35
C ALA A 239 -19.13 -20.20 -0.94
N THR A 240 -18.54 -19.83 -2.09
CA THR A 240 -19.28 -19.79 -3.37
C THR A 240 -19.10 -21.06 -4.21
N GLY A 241 -18.09 -21.89 -3.89
CA GLY A 241 -17.72 -23.05 -4.71
C GLY A 241 -17.26 -22.64 -6.12
N ALA A 242 -16.66 -21.47 -6.27
CA ALA A 242 -16.22 -20.93 -7.56
C ALA A 242 -15.27 -21.90 -8.26
N ARG A 243 -15.50 -22.12 -9.57
CA ARG A 243 -14.71 -23.01 -10.40
C ARG A 243 -13.70 -22.22 -11.24
N PHE A 244 -12.46 -22.65 -11.21
CA PHE A 244 -11.37 -22.02 -11.94
C PHE A 244 -10.87 -22.93 -13.06
N HIS A 245 -10.35 -22.30 -14.11
CA HIS A 245 -9.63 -23.00 -15.18
C HIS A 245 -8.40 -23.71 -14.58
N PRO A 246 -7.96 -24.89 -15.09
CA PRO A 246 -6.81 -25.64 -14.55
C PRO A 246 -5.50 -24.85 -14.49
N GLN A 247 -5.32 -23.85 -15.33
CA GLN A 247 -4.16 -22.96 -15.32
C GLN A 247 -4.23 -21.87 -14.23
N VAL A 248 -5.37 -21.63 -13.59
CA VAL A 248 -5.49 -20.69 -12.47
C VAL A 248 -4.97 -21.37 -11.20
N ARG A 249 -3.89 -20.85 -10.65
CA ARG A 249 -3.22 -21.38 -9.47
C ARG A 249 -3.39 -20.41 -8.30
N LEU A 250 -4.20 -20.79 -7.33
CA LEU A 250 -4.43 -20.01 -6.11
C LEU A 250 -3.30 -20.28 -5.12
N LEU A 251 -2.51 -19.26 -4.80
CA LEU A 251 -1.40 -19.36 -3.86
C LEU A 251 -1.69 -18.56 -2.59
N LYS A 252 -1.17 -19.03 -1.45
CA LYS A 252 -1.09 -18.18 -0.25
C LYS A 252 -0.29 -16.92 -0.56
N PRO A 253 -0.54 -15.79 0.14
CA PRO A 253 0.25 -14.59 -0.05
C PRO A 253 1.74 -14.86 0.10
N LEU A 254 2.52 -14.35 -0.84
CA LEU A 254 3.97 -14.47 -0.88
C LEU A 254 4.62 -13.31 -0.12
N GLY A 255 5.87 -13.48 0.27
CA GLY A 255 6.70 -12.42 0.78
C GLY A 255 6.96 -11.31 -0.26
N PHE A 256 7.46 -10.17 0.20
CA PHE A 256 7.64 -8.97 -0.64
C PHE A 256 8.59 -9.25 -1.83
N HIS A 257 9.74 -9.84 -1.56
CA HIS A 257 10.75 -10.08 -2.61
C HIS A 257 10.26 -11.04 -3.69
N ASP A 258 9.62 -12.13 -3.28
CA ASP A 258 9.05 -13.12 -4.19
C ASP A 258 7.92 -12.52 -5.04
N TYR A 259 7.03 -11.75 -4.41
CA TYR A 259 5.90 -11.16 -5.12
C TYR A 259 6.37 -10.13 -6.16
N VAL A 260 7.32 -9.25 -5.80
CA VAL A 260 7.88 -8.28 -6.76
C VAL A 260 8.66 -8.98 -7.87
N LYS A 261 9.38 -10.07 -7.56
CA LYS A 261 10.06 -10.89 -8.58
C LYS A 261 9.07 -11.48 -9.59
N LEU A 262 7.92 -11.99 -9.09
CA LEU A 262 6.86 -12.50 -9.97
C LEU A 262 6.29 -11.39 -10.86
N GLN A 263 6.03 -10.19 -10.34
CA GLN A 263 5.55 -9.06 -11.13
C GLN A 263 6.54 -8.67 -12.23
N LEU A 264 7.82 -8.57 -11.91
CA LEU A 264 8.89 -8.23 -12.87
C LEU A 264 9.01 -9.21 -14.02
N SER A 265 8.75 -10.49 -13.74
CA SER A 265 8.96 -11.57 -14.70
C SER A 265 7.66 -12.07 -15.35
N ALA A 266 6.49 -11.59 -14.93
CA ALA A 266 5.21 -11.97 -15.51
C ALA A 266 5.03 -11.38 -16.92
N ARG A 267 4.21 -12.02 -17.76
CA ARG A 267 3.73 -11.40 -19.01
C ARG A 267 2.99 -10.10 -18.73
N ALA A 268 2.07 -10.13 -17.77
CA ALA A 268 1.44 -8.95 -17.21
C ALA A 268 0.97 -9.22 -15.77
N THR A 269 0.83 -8.14 -15.00
CA THR A 269 0.25 -8.17 -13.65
C THR A 269 -1.13 -7.52 -13.67
N LEU A 270 -2.13 -8.18 -13.11
CA LEU A 270 -3.48 -7.65 -12.92
C LEU A 270 -3.72 -7.44 -11.42
N SER A 271 -4.06 -6.24 -11.00
CA SER A 271 -4.21 -5.97 -9.56
C SER A 271 -5.25 -4.91 -9.25
N ASP A 272 -5.93 -5.05 -8.11
CA ASP A 272 -6.77 -4.00 -7.53
C ASP A 272 -6.07 -3.18 -6.43
N SER A 273 -4.78 -3.45 -6.20
CA SER A 273 -3.99 -2.70 -5.22
C SER A 273 -3.67 -1.29 -5.72
N GLY A 274 -3.72 -0.30 -4.81
CA GLY A 274 -3.27 1.05 -5.11
C GLY A 274 -1.78 1.15 -5.43
N THR A 275 -0.95 0.19 -4.95
CA THR A 275 0.51 0.20 -5.18
C THR A 275 0.91 -0.20 -6.58
N ILE A 276 0.04 -0.86 -7.35
CA ILE A 276 0.37 -1.31 -8.70
C ILE A 276 0.82 -0.15 -9.62
N ASN A 277 0.23 1.03 -9.44
CA ASN A 277 0.62 2.22 -10.21
C ASN A 277 2.06 2.65 -9.90
N GLU A 278 2.46 2.58 -8.63
CA GLU A 278 3.83 2.89 -8.21
C GLU A 278 4.81 1.82 -8.69
N GLU A 279 4.50 0.56 -8.40
CA GLU A 279 5.34 -0.59 -8.73
C GLU A 279 5.59 -0.71 -10.24
N SER A 280 4.54 -0.65 -11.04
CA SER A 280 4.66 -0.72 -12.51
C SER A 280 5.37 0.50 -13.08
N SER A 281 5.08 1.72 -12.60
CA SER A 281 5.78 2.92 -13.05
C SER A 281 7.27 2.89 -12.72
N ILE A 282 7.64 2.43 -11.52
CA ILE A 282 9.04 2.39 -11.06
C ILE A 282 9.80 1.28 -11.79
N LEU A 283 9.26 0.08 -11.80
CA LEU A 283 9.93 -1.13 -12.28
C LEU A 283 9.72 -1.41 -13.77
N ASN A 284 8.80 -0.70 -14.42
CA ASN A 284 8.48 -0.79 -15.85
C ASN A 284 8.11 -2.21 -16.28
N PHE A 285 7.14 -2.82 -15.60
CA PHE A 285 6.51 -4.06 -16.03
C PHE A 285 5.05 -3.82 -16.48
N PRO A 286 4.52 -4.62 -17.42
CA PRO A 286 3.14 -4.48 -17.90
C PRO A 286 2.11 -4.75 -16.80
N ALA A 287 1.16 -3.83 -16.58
CA ALA A 287 0.14 -3.98 -15.56
C ALA A 287 -1.22 -3.42 -15.95
N LEU A 288 -2.29 -4.07 -15.45
CA LEU A 288 -3.67 -3.62 -15.49
C LEU A 288 -4.22 -3.43 -14.09
N ASN A 289 -5.01 -2.36 -13.91
CA ASN A 289 -5.73 -2.13 -12.67
C ASN A 289 -7.17 -2.61 -12.81
N LEU A 290 -7.58 -3.56 -11.93
CA LEU A 290 -8.90 -4.18 -11.88
C LEU A 290 -9.90 -3.38 -11.05
N ARG A 291 -9.78 -2.05 -11.02
CA ARG A 291 -10.65 -1.15 -10.27
C ARG A 291 -11.48 -0.27 -11.19
N GLU A 292 -12.56 0.28 -10.65
CA GLU A 292 -13.43 1.26 -11.29
C GLU A 292 -13.22 2.69 -10.75
N ALA A 293 -12.36 2.85 -9.72
CA ALA A 293 -12.06 4.14 -9.10
C ALA A 293 -10.54 4.32 -8.87
N HIS A 294 -10.05 5.53 -9.08
CA HIS A 294 -8.65 5.88 -8.85
C HIS A 294 -8.40 6.39 -7.43
N GLU A 295 -7.31 5.91 -6.83
CA GLU A 295 -6.73 6.49 -5.61
C GLU A 295 -5.42 7.26 -5.89
N ARG A 296 -4.85 7.09 -7.09
CA ARG A 296 -3.55 7.64 -7.48
C ARG A 296 -3.63 8.26 -8.86
N PRO A 297 -4.27 9.45 -8.95
CA PRO A 297 -4.48 10.12 -10.24
C PRO A 297 -3.16 10.51 -10.93
N GLU A 298 -2.08 10.73 -10.16
CA GLU A 298 -0.75 11.00 -10.69
C GLU A 298 -0.21 9.87 -11.57
N GLY A 299 -0.62 8.63 -11.33
CA GLY A 299 -0.29 7.48 -12.17
C GLY A 299 -0.90 7.58 -13.57
N MET A 300 -2.06 8.23 -13.69
CA MET A 300 -2.74 8.43 -14.97
C MET A 300 -2.19 9.61 -15.79
N GLU A 301 -1.50 10.56 -15.16
CA GLU A 301 -0.82 11.64 -15.90
C GLU A 301 0.27 11.10 -16.83
N GLU A 302 0.88 9.97 -16.49
CA GLU A 302 1.85 9.26 -17.31
C GLU A 302 1.28 7.96 -17.90
N ALA A 303 0.00 7.66 -17.69
CA ALA A 303 -0.68 6.43 -18.14
C ALA A 303 0.06 5.13 -17.75
N ALA A 304 0.70 5.13 -16.58
CA ALA A 304 1.58 4.04 -16.12
C ALA A 304 0.87 2.68 -16.04
N VAL A 305 -0.43 2.68 -15.71
CA VAL A 305 -1.26 1.48 -15.63
C VAL A 305 -2.66 1.79 -16.16
N MET A 306 -3.20 0.93 -17.01
CA MET A 306 -4.57 1.06 -17.50
C MET A 306 -5.57 0.55 -16.47
N MET A 307 -6.59 1.35 -16.16
CA MET A 307 -7.73 0.94 -15.35
C MET A 307 -8.79 0.30 -16.25
N VAL A 308 -9.03 -1.00 -16.09
CA VAL A 308 -9.90 -1.80 -16.96
C VAL A 308 -11.14 -2.37 -16.24
N GLY A 309 -11.18 -2.27 -14.91
CA GLY A 309 -12.25 -2.90 -14.12
C GLY A 309 -12.27 -4.42 -14.24
N LEU A 310 -13.45 -5.01 -14.10
CA LEU A 310 -13.66 -6.46 -14.14
C LEU A 310 -14.42 -6.93 -15.40
N GLU A 311 -14.39 -6.14 -16.47
CA GLU A 311 -15.00 -6.56 -17.74
C GLU A 311 -14.00 -7.33 -18.60
N VAL A 312 -14.30 -8.60 -18.89
CA VAL A 312 -13.41 -9.52 -19.63
C VAL A 312 -12.89 -8.90 -20.92
N GLU A 313 -13.79 -8.28 -21.69
CA GLU A 313 -13.41 -7.67 -22.98
C GLU A 313 -12.43 -6.50 -22.79
N ARG A 314 -12.59 -5.70 -21.75
CA ARG A 314 -11.65 -4.62 -21.43
C ARG A 314 -10.29 -5.14 -21.00
N VAL A 315 -10.28 -6.23 -20.24
CA VAL A 315 -9.03 -6.91 -19.85
C VAL A 315 -8.31 -7.45 -21.09
N ARG A 316 -9.01 -8.10 -22.02
CA ARG A 316 -8.48 -8.59 -23.32
C ARG A 316 -7.84 -7.46 -24.12
N GLN A 317 -8.57 -6.35 -24.30
CA GLN A 317 -8.06 -5.17 -25.00
C GLN A 317 -6.83 -4.58 -24.30
N GLY A 318 -6.86 -4.47 -22.99
CA GLY A 318 -5.72 -4.02 -22.20
C GLY A 318 -4.49 -4.91 -22.35
N LEU A 319 -4.65 -6.22 -22.26
CA LEU A 319 -3.56 -7.19 -22.46
C LEU A 319 -2.96 -7.10 -23.87
N ALA A 320 -3.81 -6.96 -24.90
CA ALA A 320 -3.33 -6.78 -26.28
C ALA A 320 -2.46 -5.51 -26.46
N ILE A 321 -2.81 -4.42 -25.76
CA ILE A 321 -1.97 -3.20 -25.75
C ILE A 321 -0.66 -3.47 -25.01
N LEU A 322 -0.70 -4.14 -23.86
CA LEU A 322 0.48 -4.43 -23.06
C LEU A 322 1.47 -5.37 -23.74
N ASP A 323 1.02 -6.24 -24.65
CA ASP A 323 1.91 -7.13 -25.43
C ASP A 323 2.91 -6.36 -26.31
N THR A 324 2.62 -5.09 -26.63
CA THR A 324 3.51 -4.20 -27.39
C THR A 324 4.30 -3.24 -26.51
N GLN A 325 4.09 -3.25 -25.19
CA GLN A 325 4.73 -2.32 -24.26
C GLN A 325 6.19 -2.73 -24.00
N PRO A 326 7.16 -1.83 -24.22
CA PRO A 326 8.52 -2.04 -23.76
C PRO A 326 8.59 -2.21 -22.23
N ARG A 327 9.53 -3.03 -21.76
CA ARG A 327 9.66 -3.35 -20.33
C ARG A 327 11.09 -3.24 -19.84
N GLY A 328 11.28 -3.22 -18.53
CA GLY A 328 12.58 -3.12 -17.90
C GLY A 328 13.26 -1.78 -18.19
N GLU A 329 14.46 -1.81 -18.77
CA GLU A 329 15.21 -0.60 -19.11
C GLU A 329 14.65 0.15 -20.31
N ALA A 330 14.06 -0.58 -21.25
CA ALA A 330 13.38 0.03 -22.41
C ALA A 330 12.01 0.58 -21.99
N ARG A 331 11.88 1.91 -21.89
CA ARG A 331 10.64 2.56 -21.48
C ARG A 331 9.92 3.18 -22.66
N GLY A 332 8.65 2.82 -22.82
CA GLY A 332 7.72 3.53 -23.72
C GLY A 332 7.03 4.73 -23.05
N LEU A 333 6.86 4.66 -21.72
CA LEU A 333 6.24 5.71 -20.91
C LEU A 333 7.23 6.22 -19.86
N ARG A 334 7.13 7.50 -19.50
CA ARG A 334 7.97 8.07 -18.45
C ARG A 334 7.59 7.47 -17.10
N GLN A 335 8.56 7.41 -16.21
CA GLN A 335 8.28 7.18 -14.81
C GLN A 335 7.53 8.39 -14.22
N VAL A 336 6.49 8.14 -13.44
CA VAL A 336 5.79 9.20 -12.71
C VAL A 336 6.78 9.95 -11.83
N ALA A 337 6.85 11.28 -11.99
CA ALA A 337 7.86 12.09 -11.32
C ALA A 337 7.80 11.96 -9.79
N ASP A 338 6.60 11.89 -9.23
CA ASP A 338 6.37 11.77 -7.79
C ASP A 338 6.79 10.39 -7.22
N TYR A 339 7.04 9.40 -8.10
CA TYR A 339 7.52 8.06 -7.75
C TYR A 339 9.03 7.85 -8.00
N SER A 340 9.78 8.91 -8.19
CA SER A 340 11.23 8.85 -8.51
C SER A 340 12.14 9.29 -7.36
N MET A 341 11.60 9.49 -6.15
CA MET A 341 12.35 10.03 -5.02
C MET A 341 13.22 8.98 -4.33
N PRO A 342 14.56 9.11 -4.36
CA PRO A 342 15.46 8.07 -3.84
C PRO A 342 15.74 8.16 -2.34
N ASN A 343 15.26 9.20 -1.66
CA ASN A 343 15.67 9.57 -0.30
C ASN A 343 14.52 10.08 0.58
N VAL A 344 13.35 9.50 0.45
CA VAL A 344 12.16 9.90 1.22
C VAL A 344 12.39 9.68 2.71
N SER A 345 13.08 8.61 3.10
CA SER A 345 13.40 8.32 4.50
C SER A 345 14.20 9.44 5.16
N ASP A 346 15.22 9.97 4.48
CA ASP A 346 16.01 11.10 4.97
C ASP A 346 15.22 12.40 5.02
N LYS A 347 14.34 12.64 4.04
CA LYS A 347 13.43 13.79 4.06
C LYS A 347 12.52 13.74 5.29
N VAL A 348 11.87 12.61 5.52
CA VAL A 348 10.95 12.42 6.65
C VAL A 348 11.67 12.62 7.97
N LEU A 349 12.83 12.00 8.16
CA LEU A 349 13.65 12.18 9.36
C LEU A 349 13.92 13.66 9.64
N ARG A 350 14.36 14.41 8.63
CA ARG A 350 14.68 15.85 8.75
C ARG A 350 13.45 16.70 9.02
N ILE A 351 12.32 16.39 8.39
CA ILE A 351 11.06 17.09 8.62
C ILE A 351 10.59 16.86 10.05
N VAL A 352 10.60 15.63 10.54
CA VAL A 352 10.22 15.31 11.92
C VAL A 352 11.08 16.09 12.92
N HIS A 353 12.40 16.09 12.74
CA HIS A 353 13.31 16.87 13.60
C HIS A 353 13.06 18.38 13.53
N SER A 354 12.82 18.93 12.33
CA SER A 354 12.61 20.38 12.14
C SER A 354 11.27 20.85 12.68
N TYR A 355 10.21 20.06 12.43
CA TYR A 355 8.84 20.51 12.70
C TYR A 355 8.32 20.14 14.08
N THR A 356 8.94 19.23 14.81
CA THR A 356 8.52 18.90 16.18
C THR A 356 8.50 20.13 17.08
N ASP A 357 9.60 20.90 17.12
CA ASP A 357 9.68 22.12 17.92
C ASP A 357 8.85 23.26 17.32
N TYR A 358 8.77 23.33 15.98
CA TYR A 358 7.92 24.30 15.29
C TYR A 358 6.45 24.11 15.70
N VAL A 359 5.91 22.90 15.63
CA VAL A 359 4.54 22.58 16.04
C VAL A 359 4.32 22.86 17.52
N ASN A 360 5.23 22.43 18.39
CA ASN A 360 5.13 22.70 19.81
C ASN A 360 5.04 24.22 20.11
N ARG A 361 5.86 25.03 19.44
CA ARG A 361 5.89 26.47 19.63
C ARG A 361 4.72 27.18 18.96
N VAL A 362 4.45 26.88 17.68
CA VAL A 362 3.48 27.65 16.88
C VAL A 362 2.03 27.17 17.12
N VAL A 363 1.81 25.87 17.13
CA VAL A 363 0.47 25.29 17.28
C VAL A 363 0.09 25.19 18.76
N TRP A 364 0.96 24.58 19.56
CA TRP A 364 0.64 24.24 20.96
C TRP A 364 1.02 25.31 21.98
N LYS A 365 1.75 26.36 21.55
CA LYS A 365 2.23 27.46 22.45
C LYS A 365 2.96 26.91 23.69
N LYS A 366 3.70 25.82 23.54
CA LYS A 366 4.60 25.28 24.57
C LYS A 366 5.90 26.07 24.53
N TYR A 367 6.26 26.71 25.63
CA TYR A 367 7.48 27.53 25.80
C TYR A 367 8.42 26.87 26.81
#